data_16983586d590f5d277132724cd5e13dd
#
_entry.id   16983586d590f5d277132724cd5e13dd
#
_cell.length_a   1.000
_cell.length_b   1.000
_cell.length_c   1.000
_cell.angle_alpha   90.00
_cell.angle_beta   90.00
_cell.angle_gamma   90.00
#
_symmetry.space_group_name_H-M   'P 1'
#
loop_
_entity.id
_entity.type
_entity.pdbx_description
1 polymer ?
#
loop_
_entity_poly.entity_id
_entity_poly.type
_entity_poly.pdbx_seq_one_letter_code
_entity_poly.pdbx_strand_id
1 'polypeptide(L)'
;MRLNKNITERLNLLKEIVNFLSDEKSLSTYLKIANIYTEECRYSSAIKFYKKGLQISKMLFGINNVEVAKFYNDIGNVFLLKKDFENSIKNFQKSLAIRIKILGEIHQDTAVSYYNLGVAFLKKEDYIKAFELNNKALEIYLKICGDSSTSVAKCYANIAAICEVADEYKLAIKNYKKAYKISKKLLGNKDPMTNCYFKKISDISKIVQS
;
A
#
# COMPACT_ATOMS: atom_id res chain seq x y z
N MET A 1 17.44 7.21 -23.73
CA MET A 1 18.76 6.56 -23.57
C MET A 1 19.61 7.11 -22.42
N ARG A 2 19.72 8.43 -22.20
CA ARG A 2 20.54 9.01 -21.10
C ARG A 2 20.00 8.72 -19.68
N LEU A 3 18.69 8.66 -19.45
CA LEU A 3 18.08 8.35 -18.14
C LEU A 3 18.45 6.93 -17.66
N ASN A 4 18.42 5.93 -18.56
CA ASN A 4 18.74 4.53 -18.20
C ASN A 4 20.22 4.34 -17.82
N LYS A 5 21.14 5.09 -18.42
CA LYS A 5 22.56 5.00 -18.10
C LYS A 5 22.85 5.50 -16.69
N ASN A 6 22.25 6.63 -16.29
CA ASN A 6 22.39 7.21 -14.96
C ASN A 6 21.82 6.27 -13.86
N ILE A 7 20.70 5.60 -14.11
CA ILE A 7 20.10 4.64 -13.17
C ILE A 7 21.01 3.40 -13.03
N THR A 8 21.55 2.88 -14.13
CA THR A 8 22.43 1.72 -14.11
C THR A 8 23.72 1.99 -13.36
N GLU A 9 24.36 3.16 -13.58
CA GLU A 9 25.56 3.60 -12.87
C GLU A 9 25.27 3.74 -11.37
N ARG A 10 24.16 4.35 -11.01
CA ARG A 10 23.72 4.52 -9.62
C ARG A 10 23.45 3.19 -8.91
N LEU A 11 22.83 2.22 -9.60
CA LEU A 11 22.62 0.88 -9.07
C LEU A 11 23.92 0.11 -8.85
N ASN A 12 24.89 0.23 -9.77
CA ASN A 12 26.18 -0.45 -9.62
C ASN A 12 26.95 0.12 -8.42
N LEU A 13 27.00 1.43 -8.27
CA LEU A 13 27.64 2.08 -7.11
C LEU A 13 27.00 1.63 -5.78
N LEU A 14 25.67 1.58 -5.72
CA LEU A 14 24.96 1.13 -4.52
C LEU A 14 25.21 -0.35 -4.20
N LYS A 15 25.36 -1.21 -5.22
CA LYS A 15 25.71 -2.63 -5.03
C LYS A 15 27.13 -2.81 -4.50
N GLU A 16 28.08 -2.02 -4.99
CA GLU A 16 29.45 -2.02 -4.47
C GLU A 16 29.48 -1.61 -3.00
N ILE A 17 28.81 -0.51 -2.64
CA ILE A 17 28.71 -0.04 -1.25
C ILE A 17 28.13 -1.13 -0.34
N VAL A 18 27.05 -1.81 -0.76
CA VAL A 18 26.36 -2.85 0.04
C VAL A 18 27.22 -4.09 0.28
N ASN A 19 28.12 -4.43 -0.63
CA ASN A 19 29.01 -5.58 -0.44
C ASN A 19 30.04 -5.37 0.69
N PHE A 20 30.32 -4.12 1.07
CA PHE A 20 31.25 -3.75 2.14
C PHE A 20 30.57 -3.45 3.49
N LEU A 21 29.23 -3.38 3.54
CA LEU A 21 28.48 -3.00 4.74
C LEU A 21 27.62 -4.17 5.22
N SER A 22 27.82 -4.58 6.47
CA SER A 22 26.95 -5.58 7.17
C SER A 22 26.13 -4.97 8.32
N ASP A 23 25.95 -3.66 8.31
CA ASP A 23 25.39 -2.88 9.41
C ASP A 23 24.05 -2.22 9.04
N GLU A 24 23.54 -1.40 9.96
CA GLU A 24 22.28 -0.65 9.81
C GLU A 24 22.27 0.27 8.57
N LYS A 25 23.44 0.78 8.13
CA LYS A 25 23.58 1.58 6.92
C LYS A 25 23.29 0.77 5.65
N SER A 26 23.55 -0.55 5.70
CA SER A 26 23.24 -1.45 4.58
C SER A 26 21.73 -1.57 4.35
N LEU A 27 20.89 -1.50 5.40
CA LEU A 27 19.44 -1.58 5.28
C LEU A 27 18.87 -0.47 4.40
N SER A 28 19.30 0.79 4.64
CA SER A 28 18.85 1.92 3.83
C SER A 28 19.27 1.77 2.36
N THR A 29 20.45 1.19 2.13
CA THR A 29 20.97 0.95 0.78
C THR A 29 20.21 -0.17 0.07
N TYR A 30 19.90 -1.28 0.77
CA TYR A 30 19.04 -2.35 0.22
C TYR A 30 17.65 -1.84 -0.13
N LEU A 31 17.05 -0.99 0.73
CA LEU A 31 15.76 -0.34 0.44
C LEU A 31 15.83 0.53 -0.81
N LYS A 32 16.88 1.38 -0.95
CA LYS A 32 17.06 2.25 -2.12
C LYS A 32 17.20 1.44 -3.42
N ILE A 33 18.02 0.38 -3.41
CA ILE A 33 18.20 -0.49 -4.57
C ILE A 33 16.88 -1.17 -4.94
N ALA A 34 16.16 -1.72 -3.95
CA ALA A 34 14.90 -2.40 -4.16
C ALA A 34 13.82 -1.45 -4.72
N ASN A 35 13.75 -0.21 -4.20
CA ASN A 35 12.84 0.82 -4.70
C ASN A 35 13.12 1.16 -6.16
N ILE A 36 14.39 1.38 -6.54
CA ILE A 36 14.78 1.65 -7.93
C ILE A 36 14.34 0.50 -8.85
N TYR A 37 14.55 -0.76 -8.45
CA TYR A 37 14.09 -1.90 -9.24
C TYR A 37 12.56 -1.99 -9.32
N THR A 38 11.85 -1.55 -8.29
CA THR A 38 10.37 -1.50 -8.29
C THR A 38 9.87 -0.45 -9.29
N GLU A 39 10.46 0.74 -9.28
CA GLU A 39 10.16 1.84 -10.21
C GLU A 39 10.43 1.46 -11.67
N GLU A 40 11.47 0.64 -11.91
CA GLU A 40 11.79 0.09 -13.22
C GLU A 40 10.95 -1.16 -13.60
N CYS A 41 9.94 -1.51 -12.80
CA CYS A 41 9.10 -2.70 -12.98
C CYS A 41 9.90 -4.03 -12.97
N ARG A 42 11.12 -4.05 -12.45
CA ARG A 42 12.01 -5.22 -12.31
C ARG A 42 11.72 -5.96 -11.01
N TYR A 43 10.49 -6.42 -10.84
CA TYR A 43 9.94 -6.92 -9.58
C TYR A 43 10.74 -8.07 -8.95
N SER A 44 11.24 -9.02 -9.76
CA SER A 44 12.04 -10.14 -9.24
C SER A 44 13.35 -9.67 -8.59
N SER A 45 14.00 -8.65 -9.18
CA SER A 45 15.20 -8.03 -8.60
C SER A 45 14.85 -7.24 -7.34
N ALA A 46 13.77 -6.47 -7.34
CA ALA A 46 13.30 -5.73 -6.17
C ALA A 46 13.07 -6.67 -4.98
N ILE A 47 12.33 -7.77 -5.18
CA ILE A 47 12.07 -8.79 -4.14
C ILE A 47 13.38 -9.38 -3.59
N LYS A 48 14.37 -9.66 -4.45
CA LYS A 48 15.67 -10.16 -4.02
C LYS A 48 16.35 -9.21 -3.05
N PHE A 49 16.37 -7.91 -3.35
CA PHE A 49 17.03 -6.90 -2.52
C PHE A 49 16.22 -6.61 -1.24
N TYR A 50 14.90 -6.54 -1.30
CA TYR A 50 14.07 -6.45 -0.09
C TYR A 50 14.26 -7.66 0.83
N LYS A 51 14.36 -8.90 0.30
CA LYS A 51 14.62 -10.09 1.12
C LYS A 51 16.00 -10.04 1.80
N LYS A 52 17.03 -9.52 1.15
CA LYS A 52 18.33 -9.30 1.78
C LYS A 52 18.24 -8.31 2.93
N GLY A 53 17.59 -7.15 2.72
CA GLY A 53 17.32 -6.18 3.78
C GLY A 53 16.50 -6.78 4.93
N LEU A 54 15.46 -7.55 4.63
CA LEU A 54 14.67 -8.27 5.62
C LEU A 54 15.50 -9.23 6.48
N GLN A 55 16.43 -9.97 5.86
CA GLN A 55 17.31 -10.88 6.58
C GLN A 55 18.21 -10.13 7.56
N ILE A 56 18.85 -9.06 7.11
CA ILE A 56 19.69 -8.22 7.96
C ILE A 56 18.88 -7.56 9.07
N SER A 57 17.71 -7.01 8.75
CA SER A 57 16.82 -6.42 9.75
C SER A 57 16.43 -7.40 10.86
N LYS A 58 16.16 -8.67 10.51
CA LYS A 58 15.90 -9.72 11.50
C LYS A 58 17.10 -10.06 12.35
N MET A 59 18.30 -10.05 11.78
CA MET A 59 19.54 -10.31 12.52
C MET A 59 19.86 -9.19 13.52
N LEU A 60 19.66 -7.94 13.11
CA LEU A 60 19.97 -6.78 13.93
C LEU A 60 18.93 -6.51 15.03
N PHE A 61 17.64 -6.63 14.70
CA PHE A 61 16.55 -6.16 15.55
C PHE A 61 15.61 -7.28 16.04
N GLY A 62 15.82 -8.51 15.59
CA GLY A 62 14.90 -9.63 15.86
C GLY A 62 13.65 -9.60 14.96
N ILE A 63 12.86 -10.68 15.06
CA ILE A 63 11.68 -10.87 14.18
C ILE A 63 10.50 -9.96 14.50
N ASN A 64 10.39 -9.53 15.75
CA ASN A 64 9.32 -8.65 16.22
C ASN A 64 9.85 -7.19 16.27
N ASN A 65 10.01 -6.57 15.12
CA ASN A 65 10.49 -5.20 14.99
C ASN A 65 9.76 -4.47 13.86
N VAL A 66 9.60 -3.15 13.99
CA VAL A 66 8.89 -2.32 13.02
C VAL A 66 9.57 -2.32 11.66
N GLU A 67 10.91 -2.33 11.61
CA GLU A 67 11.65 -2.40 10.35
C GLU A 67 11.42 -3.75 9.62
N VAL A 68 11.34 -4.86 10.37
CA VAL A 68 10.98 -6.17 9.80
C VAL A 68 9.57 -6.15 9.22
N ALA A 69 8.61 -5.53 9.92
CA ALA A 69 7.24 -5.37 9.42
C ALA A 69 7.20 -4.51 8.15
N LYS A 70 8.02 -3.45 8.08
CA LYS A 70 8.14 -2.58 6.90
C LYS A 70 8.66 -3.35 5.69
N PHE A 71 9.73 -4.15 5.84
CA PHE A 71 10.22 -4.98 4.74
C PHE A 71 9.17 -5.98 4.24
N TYR A 72 8.42 -6.62 5.14
CA TYR A 72 7.32 -7.48 4.72
C TYR A 72 6.24 -6.71 3.97
N ASN A 73 5.89 -5.51 4.42
CA ASN A 73 4.94 -4.63 3.72
C ASN A 73 5.44 -4.29 2.30
N ASP A 74 6.71 -3.91 2.15
CA ASP A 74 7.28 -3.52 0.86
C ASP A 74 7.38 -4.71 -0.10
N ILE A 75 7.76 -5.90 0.39
CA ILE A 75 7.71 -7.14 -0.39
C ILE A 75 6.27 -7.43 -0.84
N GLY A 76 5.29 -7.25 0.06
CA GLY A 76 3.86 -7.40 -0.25
C GLY A 76 3.41 -6.48 -1.37
N ASN A 77 3.83 -5.21 -1.35
CA ASN A 77 3.55 -4.24 -2.40
C ASN A 77 4.14 -4.66 -3.75
N VAL A 78 5.38 -5.15 -3.79
CA VAL A 78 6.01 -5.59 -5.04
C VAL A 78 5.30 -6.83 -5.62
N PHE A 79 4.86 -7.77 -4.77
CA PHE A 79 4.05 -8.90 -5.22
C PHE A 79 2.68 -8.44 -5.75
N LEU A 80 2.07 -7.42 -5.13
CA LEU A 80 0.81 -6.83 -5.61
C LEU A 80 0.98 -6.22 -7.02
N LEU A 81 2.06 -5.46 -7.24
CA LEU A 81 2.40 -4.89 -8.55
C LEU A 81 2.68 -5.99 -9.59
N LYS A 82 3.30 -7.10 -9.16
CA LYS A 82 3.54 -8.28 -10.00
C LYS A 82 2.26 -9.09 -10.28
N LYS A 83 1.13 -8.72 -9.66
CA LYS A 83 -0.15 -9.45 -9.68
C LYS A 83 -0.09 -10.84 -9.03
N ASP A 84 0.89 -11.09 -8.17
CA ASP A 84 1.00 -12.29 -7.35
C ASP A 84 0.30 -12.04 -6.00
N PHE A 85 -1.03 -12.11 -6.05
CA PHE A 85 -1.88 -11.70 -4.90
C PHE A 85 -1.70 -12.62 -3.69
N GLU A 86 -1.43 -13.90 -3.91
CA GLU A 86 -1.19 -14.86 -2.80
C GLU A 86 0.05 -14.50 -1.98
N ASN A 87 1.18 -14.26 -2.65
CA ASN A 87 2.40 -13.86 -1.97
C ASN A 87 2.29 -12.44 -1.39
N SER A 88 1.55 -11.54 -2.03
CA SER A 88 1.24 -10.22 -1.50
C SER A 88 0.51 -10.32 -0.16
N ILE A 89 -0.60 -11.07 -0.11
CA ILE A 89 -1.41 -11.30 1.09
C ILE A 89 -0.56 -11.90 2.22
N LYS A 90 0.21 -12.97 1.93
CA LYS A 90 1.09 -13.61 2.92
C LYS A 90 2.07 -12.62 3.57
N ASN A 91 2.65 -11.72 2.77
CA ASN A 91 3.61 -10.75 3.30
C ASN A 91 2.91 -9.63 4.08
N PHE A 92 1.77 -9.11 3.62
CA PHE A 92 0.99 -8.14 4.38
C PHE A 92 0.47 -8.70 5.70
N GLN A 93 0.05 -9.98 5.76
CA GLN A 93 -0.35 -10.64 6.99
C GLN A 93 0.80 -10.72 8.01
N LYS A 94 2.03 -11.04 7.56
CA LYS A 94 3.22 -11.01 8.42
C LYS A 94 3.51 -9.61 8.96
N SER A 95 3.42 -8.60 8.10
CA SER A 95 3.57 -7.21 8.50
C SER A 95 2.52 -6.80 9.55
N LEU A 96 1.26 -7.13 9.30
CA LEU A 96 0.15 -6.83 10.20
C LEU A 96 0.33 -7.48 11.57
N ALA A 97 0.65 -8.78 11.60
CA ALA A 97 0.85 -9.51 12.85
C ALA A 97 1.95 -8.90 13.72
N ILE A 98 3.07 -8.50 13.10
CA ILE A 98 4.16 -7.82 13.82
C ILE A 98 3.70 -6.45 14.33
N ARG A 99 3.03 -5.64 13.50
CA ARG A 99 2.56 -4.29 13.87
C ARG A 99 1.54 -4.33 14.99
N ILE A 100 0.57 -5.24 14.94
CA ILE A 100 -0.40 -5.42 16.04
C ILE A 100 0.34 -5.74 17.35
N LYS A 101 1.31 -6.67 17.31
CA LYS A 101 2.06 -7.10 18.48
C LYS A 101 2.89 -5.98 19.13
N ILE A 102 3.46 -5.08 18.31
CA ILE A 102 4.41 -4.05 18.79
C ILE A 102 3.72 -2.71 19.04
N LEU A 103 2.82 -2.31 18.14
CA LEU A 103 2.22 -0.98 18.09
C LEU A 103 0.76 -0.97 18.58
N GLY A 104 0.16 -2.16 18.70
CA GLY A 104 -1.26 -2.31 19.00
C GLY A 104 -2.15 -2.18 17.76
N GLU A 105 -3.43 -2.43 17.99
CA GLU A 105 -4.43 -2.42 16.91
C GLU A 105 -4.74 -0.99 16.42
N ILE A 106 -4.78 -0.03 17.35
CA ILE A 106 -5.09 1.38 17.05
C ILE A 106 -3.78 2.15 16.82
N HIS A 107 -3.14 1.88 15.69
CA HIS A 107 -1.93 2.56 15.27
C HIS A 107 -1.96 2.82 13.75
N GLN A 108 -1.36 3.93 13.30
CA GLN A 108 -1.36 4.31 11.88
C GLN A 108 -0.77 3.21 10.98
N ASP A 109 0.34 2.60 11.35
CA ASP A 109 0.98 1.55 10.56
C ASP A 109 0.16 0.27 10.54
N THR A 110 -0.57 -0.04 11.62
CA THR A 110 -1.51 -1.16 11.66
C THR A 110 -2.66 -0.93 10.69
N ALA A 111 -3.20 0.30 10.65
CA ALA A 111 -4.21 0.69 9.67
C ALA A 111 -3.71 0.58 8.21
N VAL A 112 -2.45 0.99 7.95
CA VAL A 112 -1.80 0.79 6.64
C VAL A 112 -1.77 -0.69 6.25
N SER A 113 -1.46 -1.59 7.19
CA SER A 113 -1.44 -3.04 6.91
C SER A 113 -2.83 -3.59 6.60
N TYR A 114 -3.86 -3.19 7.35
CA TYR A 114 -5.25 -3.55 7.05
C TYR A 114 -5.68 -3.04 5.67
N TYR A 115 -5.38 -1.78 5.35
CA TYR A 115 -5.66 -1.18 4.05
C TYR A 115 -4.99 -1.95 2.90
N ASN A 116 -3.69 -2.24 3.01
CA ASN A 116 -2.95 -2.95 1.97
C ASN A 116 -3.45 -4.39 1.78
N LEU A 117 -3.81 -5.08 2.86
CA LEU A 117 -4.50 -6.37 2.79
C LEU A 117 -5.84 -6.25 2.09
N GLY A 118 -6.64 -5.24 2.43
CA GLY A 118 -7.91 -4.98 1.77
C GLY A 118 -7.77 -4.75 0.27
N VAL A 119 -6.73 -4.01 -0.15
CA VAL A 119 -6.41 -3.81 -1.58
C VAL A 119 -6.00 -5.14 -2.24
N ALA A 120 -5.18 -5.96 -1.59
CA ALA A 120 -4.74 -7.23 -2.14
C ALA A 120 -5.91 -8.22 -2.32
N PHE A 121 -6.82 -8.30 -1.34
CA PHE A 121 -8.03 -9.11 -1.46
C PHE A 121 -9.00 -8.57 -2.51
N LEU A 122 -9.14 -7.24 -2.64
CA LEU A 122 -9.93 -6.62 -3.71
C LEU A 122 -9.37 -7.01 -5.10
N LYS A 123 -8.06 -6.99 -5.27
CA LYS A 123 -7.40 -7.40 -6.53
C LYS A 123 -7.49 -8.91 -6.79
N LYS A 124 -7.64 -9.70 -5.74
CA LYS A 124 -7.90 -11.15 -5.79
C LYS A 124 -9.38 -11.46 -6.00
N GLU A 125 -10.26 -10.45 -6.02
CA GLU A 125 -11.71 -10.57 -6.14
C GLU A 125 -12.39 -11.25 -4.92
N ASP A 126 -11.72 -11.30 -3.76
CA ASP A 126 -12.32 -11.69 -2.48
C ASP A 126 -12.94 -10.42 -1.83
N TYR A 127 -14.11 -10.04 -2.33
CA TYR A 127 -14.78 -8.78 -1.98
C TYR A 127 -15.22 -8.73 -0.52
N ILE A 128 -15.57 -9.88 0.08
CA ILE A 128 -16.00 -9.96 1.49
C ILE A 128 -14.82 -9.57 2.39
N LYS A 129 -13.68 -10.23 2.25
CA LYS A 129 -12.48 -9.90 3.04
C LYS A 129 -11.95 -8.51 2.73
N ALA A 130 -12.01 -8.08 1.47
CA ALA A 130 -11.64 -6.72 1.10
C ALA A 130 -12.48 -5.68 1.83
N PHE A 131 -13.80 -5.87 1.91
CA PHE A 131 -14.72 -4.98 2.61
C PHE A 131 -14.42 -4.91 4.11
N GLU A 132 -14.30 -6.07 4.77
CA GLU A 132 -13.99 -6.16 6.22
C GLU A 132 -12.67 -5.43 6.55
N LEU A 133 -11.61 -5.69 5.78
CA LEU A 133 -10.28 -5.12 6.04
C LEU A 133 -10.24 -3.61 5.76
N ASN A 134 -10.90 -3.13 4.70
CA ASN A 134 -10.98 -1.69 4.44
C ASN A 134 -11.82 -0.96 5.50
N ASN A 135 -12.87 -1.58 6.05
CA ASN A 135 -13.63 -1.01 7.17
C ASN A 135 -12.79 -0.95 8.45
N LYS A 136 -12.01 -1.99 8.77
CA LYS A 136 -11.06 -1.95 9.92
C LYS A 136 -10.04 -0.83 9.76
N ALA A 137 -9.45 -0.69 8.57
CA ALA A 137 -8.51 0.40 8.29
C ALA A 137 -9.19 1.77 8.46
N LEU A 138 -10.40 1.93 7.92
CA LEU A 138 -11.19 3.15 8.02
C LEU A 138 -11.48 3.52 9.48
N GLU A 139 -11.94 2.55 10.28
CA GLU A 139 -12.24 2.75 11.70
C GLU A 139 -11.01 3.26 12.46
N ILE A 140 -9.85 2.63 12.25
CA ILE A 140 -8.59 3.04 12.90
C ILE A 140 -8.19 4.45 12.44
N TYR A 141 -8.23 4.73 11.13
CA TYR A 141 -7.89 6.07 10.63
C TYR A 141 -8.83 7.15 11.17
N LEU A 142 -10.14 6.87 11.26
CA LEU A 142 -11.10 7.81 11.85
C LEU A 142 -10.80 8.09 13.32
N LYS A 143 -10.38 7.08 14.09
CA LYS A 143 -9.98 7.26 15.51
C LYS A 143 -8.71 8.09 15.66
N ILE A 144 -7.75 7.95 14.74
CA ILE A 144 -6.43 8.61 14.83
C ILE A 144 -6.46 10.02 14.24
N CYS A 145 -7.05 10.18 13.06
CA CYS A 145 -6.93 11.39 12.23
C CYS A 145 -8.29 12.10 12.01
N GLY A 146 -9.39 11.57 12.55
CA GLY A 146 -10.73 12.03 12.20
C GLY A 146 -11.05 11.82 10.71
N ASP A 147 -11.97 12.60 10.19
CA ASP A 147 -12.44 12.50 8.80
C ASP A 147 -11.59 13.30 7.78
N SER A 148 -10.51 13.92 8.23
CA SER A 148 -9.68 14.84 7.42
C SER A 148 -8.33 14.23 7.02
N SER A 149 -8.32 13.02 6.43
CA SER A 149 -7.11 12.34 5.98
C SER A 149 -7.30 11.72 4.59
N THR A 150 -6.24 11.79 3.75
CA THR A 150 -6.22 11.11 2.45
C THR A 150 -6.35 9.59 2.59
N SER A 151 -5.89 9.02 3.69
CA SER A 151 -6.05 7.59 4.00
C SER A 151 -7.52 7.23 4.21
N VAL A 152 -8.28 8.08 4.91
CA VAL A 152 -9.74 7.92 5.07
C VAL A 152 -10.45 7.99 3.71
N ALA A 153 -10.06 8.95 2.85
CA ALA A 153 -10.62 9.06 1.50
C ALA A 153 -10.35 7.79 0.66
N LYS A 154 -9.13 7.23 0.74
CA LYS A 154 -8.77 5.99 0.05
C LYS A 154 -9.59 4.79 0.56
N CYS A 155 -9.82 4.67 1.86
CA CYS A 155 -10.66 3.60 2.41
C CYS A 155 -12.10 3.72 1.91
N TYR A 156 -12.70 4.91 1.94
CA TYR A 156 -14.03 5.12 1.37
C TYR A 156 -14.10 4.77 -0.12
N ALA A 157 -13.07 5.13 -0.90
CA ALA A 157 -13.03 4.80 -2.32
C ALA A 157 -12.92 3.29 -2.59
N ASN A 158 -12.15 2.54 -1.79
CA ASN A 158 -12.07 1.09 -1.91
C ASN A 158 -13.41 0.44 -1.54
N ILE A 159 -14.04 0.88 -0.45
CA ILE A 159 -15.37 0.41 -0.05
C ILE A 159 -16.39 0.70 -1.17
N ALA A 160 -16.32 1.89 -1.77
CA ALA A 160 -17.19 2.25 -2.89
C ALA A 160 -16.97 1.35 -4.11
N ALA A 161 -15.71 1.02 -4.44
CA ALA A 161 -15.37 0.12 -5.54
C ALA A 161 -15.91 -1.31 -5.29
N ILE A 162 -15.88 -1.79 -4.05
CA ILE A 162 -16.46 -3.09 -3.68
C ILE A 162 -17.99 -3.06 -3.84
N CYS A 163 -18.65 -1.99 -3.38
CA CYS A 163 -20.09 -1.80 -3.55
C CYS A 163 -20.49 -1.71 -5.04
N GLU A 164 -19.64 -1.07 -5.87
CA GLU A 164 -19.84 -0.97 -7.33
C GLU A 164 -19.87 -2.37 -7.98
N VAL A 165 -18.94 -3.25 -7.60
CA VAL A 165 -18.90 -4.65 -8.09
C VAL A 165 -20.08 -5.49 -7.59
N ALA A 166 -20.61 -5.15 -6.43
CA ALA A 166 -21.80 -5.81 -5.86
C ALA A 166 -23.13 -5.21 -6.35
N ASP A 167 -23.10 -4.34 -7.39
CA ASP A 167 -24.24 -3.61 -7.93
C ASP A 167 -24.97 -2.71 -6.90
N GLU A 168 -24.38 -2.48 -5.74
CA GLU A 168 -24.87 -1.61 -4.69
C GLU A 168 -24.57 -0.13 -5.01
N TYR A 169 -25.03 0.34 -6.15
CA TYR A 169 -24.69 1.64 -6.75
C TYR A 169 -24.99 2.84 -5.84
N LYS A 170 -26.09 2.82 -5.10
CA LYS A 170 -26.45 3.92 -4.17
C LYS A 170 -25.41 4.03 -3.05
N LEU A 171 -24.93 2.89 -2.53
CA LEU A 171 -23.93 2.84 -1.48
C LEU A 171 -22.52 3.20 -2.03
N ALA A 172 -22.21 2.77 -3.25
CA ALA A 172 -21.01 3.16 -3.97
C ALA A 172 -20.91 4.68 -4.14
N ILE A 173 -21.95 5.32 -4.66
CA ILE A 173 -22.04 6.79 -4.81
C ILE A 173 -21.87 7.48 -3.46
N LYS A 174 -22.52 7.00 -2.40
CA LYS A 174 -22.41 7.58 -1.05
C LYS A 174 -20.95 7.59 -0.56
N ASN A 175 -20.23 6.49 -0.74
CA ASN A 175 -18.85 6.37 -0.30
C ASN A 175 -17.89 7.15 -1.20
N TYR A 176 -18.06 7.15 -2.53
CA TYR A 176 -17.27 8.00 -3.43
C TYR A 176 -17.50 9.49 -3.15
N LYS A 177 -18.72 9.94 -2.80
CA LYS A 177 -18.97 11.33 -2.39
C LYS A 177 -18.20 11.70 -1.13
N LYS A 178 -18.09 10.80 -0.14
CA LYS A 178 -17.25 11.03 1.05
C LYS A 178 -15.78 11.15 0.68
N ALA A 179 -15.25 10.23 -0.13
CA ALA A 179 -13.88 10.26 -0.62
C ALA A 179 -13.58 11.55 -1.40
N TYR A 180 -14.48 11.95 -2.30
CA TYR A 180 -14.39 13.20 -3.07
C TYR A 180 -14.36 14.43 -2.16
N LYS A 181 -15.29 14.54 -1.20
CA LYS A 181 -15.35 15.68 -0.28
C LYS A 181 -14.04 15.87 0.48
N ILE A 182 -13.46 14.77 0.98
CA ILE A 182 -12.21 14.78 1.74
C ILE A 182 -11.04 15.15 0.81
N SER A 183 -10.89 14.50 -0.34
CA SER A 183 -9.80 14.75 -1.27
C SER A 183 -9.85 16.17 -1.84
N LYS A 184 -11.05 16.67 -2.19
CA LYS A 184 -11.24 18.05 -2.64
C LYS A 184 -10.78 19.08 -1.61
N LYS A 185 -11.10 18.86 -0.34
CA LYS A 185 -10.69 19.74 0.78
C LYS A 185 -9.18 19.73 0.99
N LEU A 186 -8.52 18.56 0.86
CA LEU A 186 -7.10 18.40 1.18
C LEU A 186 -6.15 18.65 0.00
N LEU A 187 -6.56 18.25 -1.20
CA LEU A 187 -5.72 18.21 -2.40
C LEU A 187 -6.18 19.18 -3.50
N GLY A 188 -7.43 19.67 -3.39
CA GLY A 188 -8.03 20.56 -4.37
C GLY A 188 -8.71 19.86 -5.55
N ASN A 189 -9.39 20.66 -6.39
CA ASN A 189 -10.19 20.15 -7.52
C ASN A 189 -9.35 19.59 -8.68
N LYS A 190 -8.09 20.03 -8.82
CA LYS A 190 -7.20 19.60 -9.94
C LYS A 190 -6.43 18.32 -9.65
N ASP A 191 -6.50 17.83 -8.42
CA ASP A 191 -5.79 16.61 -8.02
C ASP A 191 -6.34 15.38 -8.75
N PRO A 192 -5.48 14.47 -9.26
CA PRO A 192 -5.89 13.27 -10.00
C PRO A 192 -6.82 12.34 -9.22
N MET A 193 -6.60 12.20 -7.90
CA MET A 193 -7.42 11.36 -7.01
C MET A 193 -8.82 11.98 -6.86
N THR A 194 -8.89 13.29 -6.65
CA THR A 194 -10.15 14.05 -6.55
C THR A 194 -10.97 13.91 -7.84
N ASN A 195 -10.31 14.08 -9.00
CA ASN A 195 -10.96 13.92 -10.31
C ASN A 195 -11.42 12.48 -10.56
N CYS A 196 -10.65 11.49 -10.13
CA CYS A 196 -11.02 10.09 -10.25
C CYS A 196 -12.33 9.80 -9.50
N TYR A 197 -12.46 10.26 -8.26
CA TYR A 197 -13.67 10.06 -7.47
C TYR A 197 -14.88 10.79 -8.05
N PHE A 198 -14.71 12.01 -8.54
CA PHE A 198 -15.77 12.74 -9.23
C PHE A 198 -16.28 12.00 -10.47
N LYS A 199 -15.35 11.50 -11.30
CA LYS A 199 -15.70 10.72 -12.50
C LYS A 199 -16.49 9.47 -12.13
N LYS A 200 -16.04 8.71 -11.11
CA LYS A 200 -16.74 7.52 -10.63
C LYS A 200 -18.16 7.82 -10.19
N ILE A 201 -18.39 8.92 -9.45
CA ILE A 201 -19.74 9.34 -9.06
C ILE A 201 -20.60 9.61 -10.30
N SER A 202 -20.07 10.33 -11.30
CA SER A 202 -20.79 10.66 -12.52
C SER A 202 -21.17 9.41 -13.32
N ASP A 203 -20.19 8.49 -13.51
CA ASP A 203 -20.40 7.29 -14.32
C ASP A 203 -21.46 6.37 -13.68
N ILE A 204 -21.38 6.12 -12.37
CA ILE A 204 -22.36 5.29 -11.66
C ILE A 204 -23.74 5.96 -11.61
N SER A 205 -23.80 7.30 -11.49
CA SER A 205 -25.09 8.01 -11.49
C SER A 205 -25.85 7.87 -12.80
N LYS A 206 -25.16 7.75 -13.94
CA LYS A 206 -25.80 7.47 -15.24
C LYS A 206 -26.42 6.07 -15.28
N ILE A 207 -25.72 5.07 -14.71
CA ILE A 207 -26.22 3.69 -14.64
C ILE A 207 -27.53 3.60 -13.82
N VAL A 208 -27.61 4.35 -12.72
CA VAL A 208 -28.78 4.34 -11.84
C VAL A 208 -29.99 5.07 -12.45
N GLN A 209 -29.77 5.96 -13.43
CA GLN A 209 -30.82 6.74 -14.10
C GLN A 209 -31.33 6.07 -15.38
N SER A 210 -30.60 5.09 -15.93
CA SER A 210 -30.98 4.25 -17.08
C SER A 210 -31.85 3.08 -16.65
#